data_96346ad65820a62eb848a9dcde7bf613
#
_entry.id   96346ad65820a62eb848a9dcde7bf613
#
_cell.length_a   1.000
_cell.length_b   1.000
_cell.length_c   1.000
_cell.angle_alpha   90.00
_cell.angle_beta   90.00
_cell.angle_gamma   90.00
#
_symmetry.space_group_name_H-M   'P 1'
#
loop_
_entity.id
_entity.type
_entity.pdbx_description
1 polymer ?
#
loop_
_entity_poly.entity_id
_entity_poly.type
_entity_poly.pdbx_seq_one_letter_code
_entity_poly.pdbx_strand_id
1 'polypeptide(L)'
;LCSIFPSCGGCMYQTMLYEEQLKMKEEQIKKLFDDAVDYEYTFEPIKGSPIEFAYRNKMEFSFGDEYKDGPLSLGLHKKGSTYDVLNAEDCKLVHEDMDKILSCVLHYFRERRVSYYHKMQHTGYLRHLLLRRGSRTGEILVNLVTTSQEEYDLEPLKEALLALDLEG
;
A
#
# COMPACT_ATOMS: atom_id res chain seq x y z
N LEU A 1 -11.79 -6.80 8.71
CA LEU A 1 -11.74 -6.19 7.39
C LEU A 1 -11.08 -4.82 7.46
N CYS A 2 -10.37 -4.45 6.39
CA CYS A 2 -9.83 -3.11 6.19
C CYS A 2 -10.98 -2.11 5.98
N SER A 3 -10.87 -0.90 6.54
CA SER A 3 -11.92 0.14 6.50
C SER A 3 -12.30 0.59 5.07
N ILE A 4 -11.35 0.55 4.14
CA ILE A 4 -11.56 0.97 2.74
C ILE A 4 -11.84 -0.20 1.77
N PHE A 5 -11.99 -1.44 2.28
CA PHE A 5 -12.44 -2.56 1.45
C PHE A 5 -13.98 -2.48 1.24
N PRO A 6 -14.52 -2.76 0.06
CA PRO A 6 -13.89 -3.25 -1.17
C PRO A 6 -13.46 -2.15 -2.17
N SER A 7 -13.51 -0.88 -1.76
CA SER A 7 -13.24 0.26 -2.66
C SER A 7 -11.78 0.37 -3.08
N CYS A 8 -10.85 -0.06 -2.23
CA CYS A 8 -9.43 -0.07 -2.52
C CYS A 8 -9.05 -1.14 -3.55
N GLY A 9 -8.21 -0.78 -4.53
CA GLY A 9 -7.70 -1.72 -5.55
C GLY A 9 -6.66 -2.72 -5.02
N GLY A 10 -6.19 -2.60 -3.77
CA GLY A 10 -5.11 -3.42 -3.22
C GLY A 10 -5.51 -4.85 -2.82
N CYS A 11 -6.80 -5.10 -2.54
CA CYS A 11 -7.29 -6.39 -2.08
C CYS A 11 -8.54 -6.84 -2.83
N MET A 12 -8.63 -8.16 -3.09
CA MET A 12 -9.80 -8.76 -3.76
C MET A 12 -10.58 -9.74 -2.87
N TYR A 13 -9.93 -10.42 -1.93
CA TYR A 13 -10.47 -11.60 -1.25
C TYR A 13 -10.62 -11.45 0.27
N GLN A 14 -10.67 -10.25 0.82
CA GLN A 14 -10.78 -10.08 2.29
C GLN A 14 -12.07 -10.65 2.91
N THR A 15 -13.10 -10.90 2.12
CA THR A 15 -14.36 -11.53 2.56
C THR A 15 -14.34 -13.04 2.48
N MET A 16 -13.29 -13.63 1.92
CA MET A 16 -13.11 -15.08 1.78
C MET A 16 -12.14 -15.57 2.86
N LEU A 17 -12.46 -16.67 3.53
CA LEU A 17 -11.56 -17.31 4.48
C LEU A 17 -10.26 -17.70 3.80
N TYR A 18 -9.14 -17.61 4.52
CA TYR A 18 -7.82 -17.85 3.92
C TYR A 18 -7.70 -19.28 3.34
N GLU A 19 -8.25 -20.27 4.02
CA GLU A 19 -8.28 -21.66 3.55
C GLU A 19 -9.05 -21.79 2.22
N GLU A 20 -10.14 -21.06 2.06
CA GLU A 20 -10.92 -21.03 0.82
C GLU A 20 -10.15 -20.34 -0.31
N GLN A 21 -9.37 -19.27 0.01
CA GLN A 21 -8.48 -18.63 -0.95
C GLN A 21 -7.40 -19.60 -1.44
N LEU A 22 -6.80 -20.39 -0.54
CA LEU A 22 -5.80 -21.39 -0.88
C LEU A 22 -6.42 -22.46 -1.79
N LYS A 23 -7.55 -23.02 -1.40
CA LYS A 23 -8.25 -24.05 -2.19
C LYS A 23 -8.59 -23.56 -3.60
N MET A 24 -9.18 -22.38 -3.70
CA MET A 24 -9.50 -21.76 -5.00
C MET A 24 -8.26 -21.60 -5.89
N LYS A 25 -7.16 -21.13 -5.35
CA LYS A 25 -5.89 -20.94 -6.09
C LYS A 25 -5.29 -22.27 -6.52
N GLU A 26 -5.32 -23.27 -5.64
CA GLU A 26 -4.84 -24.62 -5.93
C GLU A 26 -5.63 -25.24 -7.09
N GLU A 27 -6.97 -25.19 -7.03
CA GLU A 27 -7.85 -25.68 -8.08
C GLU A 27 -7.62 -24.99 -9.43
N GLN A 28 -7.42 -23.65 -9.42
CA GLN A 28 -7.13 -22.89 -10.64
C GLN A 28 -5.80 -23.32 -11.28
N ILE A 29 -4.75 -23.44 -10.48
CA ILE A 29 -3.43 -23.85 -10.98
C ILE A 29 -3.46 -25.31 -11.45
N LYS A 30 -4.08 -26.19 -10.66
CA LYS A 30 -4.23 -27.60 -11.07
C LYS A 30 -4.93 -27.73 -12.42
N LYS A 31 -6.04 -27.01 -12.61
CA LYS A 31 -6.75 -27.00 -13.88
C LYS A 31 -5.88 -26.54 -15.05
N LEU A 32 -5.09 -25.47 -14.87
CA LEU A 32 -4.18 -24.99 -15.92
C LEU A 32 -3.12 -26.04 -16.28
N PHE A 33 -2.61 -26.79 -15.31
CA PHE A 33 -1.67 -27.88 -15.55
C PHE A 33 -2.36 -29.07 -16.24
N ASP A 34 -3.53 -29.50 -15.78
CA ASP A 34 -4.29 -30.56 -16.38
C ASP A 34 -4.63 -30.30 -17.87
N ASP A 35 -4.89 -29.00 -18.21
CA ASP A 35 -5.18 -28.58 -19.59
C ASP A 35 -3.91 -28.45 -20.47
N ALA A 36 -2.73 -28.28 -19.89
CA ALA A 36 -1.47 -28.00 -20.60
C ALA A 36 -0.54 -29.22 -20.70
N VAL A 37 -0.69 -30.20 -19.83
CA VAL A 37 0.23 -31.34 -19.68
C VAL A 37 -0.51 -32.63 -20.04
N ASP A 38 0.04 -33.40 -20.99
CA ASP A 38 -0.54 -34.65 -21.51
C ASP A 38 0.12 -35.93 -20.96
N TYR A 39 0.98 -35.78 -19.94
CA TYR A 39 1.63 -36.90 -19.25
C TYR A 39 1.29 -36.91 -17.75
N GLU A 40 1.47 -38.07 -17.11
CA GLU A 40 1.23 -38.23 -15.67
C GLU A 40 2.22 -37.38 -14.87
N TYR A 41 1.73 -36.62 -13.89
CA TYR A 41 2.54 -35.76 -12.99
C TYR A 41 1.97 -35.80 -11.57
N THR A 42 2.84 -35.52 -10.60
CA THR A 42 2.43 -35.37 -9.20
C THR A 42 2.16 -33.89 -8.92
N PHE A 43 0.93 -33.56 -8.49
CA PHE A 43 0.57 -32.23 -8.06
C PHE A 43 0.69 -32.12 -6.54
N GLU A 44 1.61 -31.32 -6.07
CA GLU A 44 1.78 -31.05 -4.63
C GLU A 44 0.79 -29.96 -4.16
N PRO A 45 0.27 -30.08 -2.91
CA PRO A 45 -0.68 -29.10 -2.38
C PRO A 45 -0.05 -27.72 -2.21
N ILE A 46 -0.90 -26.68 -2.29
CA ILE A 46 -0.48 -25.29 -2.09
C ILE A 46 0.10 -25.09 -0.68
N LYS A 47 1.20 -24.36 -0.61
CA LYS A 47 1.82 -23.97 0.65
C LYS A 47 1.26 -22.64 1.12
N GLY A 48 0.54 -22.65 2.23
CA GLY A 48 -0.01 -21.44 2.86
C GLY A 48 1.07 -20.54 3.47
N SER A 49 0.76 -19.26 3.58
CA SER A 49 1.59 -18.31 4.35
C SER A 49 1.37 -18.53 5.85
N PRO A 50 2.41 -18.46 6.69
CA PRO A 50 2.26 -18.52 8.13
C PRO A 50 1.55 -17.32 8.75
N ILE A 51 1.44 -16.21 8.01
CA ILE A 51 0.72 -14.99 8.41
C ILE A 51 -0.18 -14.52 7.27
N GLU A 52 -1.39 -14.08 7.60
CA GLU A 52 -2.41 -13.66 6.63
C GLU A 52 -2.43 -12.14 6.41
N PHE A 53 -2.01 -11.38 7.43
CA PHE A 53 -1.95 -9.91 7.44
C PHE A 53 -0.54 -9.43 7.76
N ALA A 54 -0.27 -8.15 7.55
CA ALA A 54 1.02 -7.50 7.82
C ALA A 54 2.23 -8.19 7.15
N TYR A 55 2.01 -8.91 6.05
CA TYR A 55 3.06 -9.66 5.36
C TYR A 55 3.85 -8.82 4.35
N ARG A 56 3.35 -7.65 3.97
CA ARG A 56 4.03 -6.78 3.01
C ARG A 56 5.15 -5.99 3.69
N ASN A 57 6.34 -6.14 3.16
CA ASN A 57 7.54 -5.42 3.61
C ASN A 57 7.91 -4.24 2.70
N LYS A 58 7.14 -3.98 1.64
CA LYS A 58 7.28 -2.82 0.75
C LYS A 58 5.90 -2.33 0.34
N MET A 59 5.65 -1.04 0.50
CA MET A 59 4.46 -0.39 -0.02
C MET A 59 4.82 0.97 -0.64
N GLU A 60 4.17 1.27 -1.75
CA GLU A 60 4.22 2.58 -2.39
C GLU A 60 2.82 3.17 -2.36
N PHE A 61 2.69 4.23 -1.56
CA PHE A 61 1.45 4.99 -1.44
C PHE A 61 1.50 6.19 -2.37
N SER A 62 0.37 6.53 -2.99
CA SER A 62 0.24 7.70 -3.84
C SER A 62 -0.37 8.86 -3.06
N PHE A 63 0.12 10.07 -3.31
CA PHE A 63 -0.59 11.29 -2.94
C PHE A 63 -1.63 11.62 -4.02
N GLY A 64 -2.78 12.13 -3.59
CA GLY A 64 -3.89 12.48 -4.47
C GLY A 64 -5.07 13.04 -3.71
N ASP A 65 -6.26 12.87 -4.26
CA ASP A 65 -7.54 13.11 -3.60
C ASP A 65 -8.50 11.93 -3.83
N GLU A 66 -9.47 11.76 -2.95
CA GLU A 66 -10.47 10.70 -3.09
C GLU A 66 -11.56 11.06 -4.12
N TYR A 67 -11.78 12.35 -4.31
CA TYR A 67 -12.67 12.95 -5.27
C TYR A 67 -12.13 14.33 -5.69
N LYS A 68 -12.45 14.76 -6.88
CA LYS A 68 -11.95 16.00 -7.45
C LYS A 68 -12.06 17.18 -6.49
N ASP A 69 -10.94 17.87 -6.28
CA ASP A 69 -10.79 19.01 -5.37
C ASP A 69 -11.06 18.67 -3.88
N GLY A 70 -10.94 17.38 -3.52
CA GLY A 70 -11.03 16.89 -2.15
C GLY A 70 -9.79 17.20 -1.32
N PRO A 71 -9.79 16.83 -0.02
CA PRO A 71 -8.61 16.99 0.82
C PRO A 71 -7.49 16.06 0.35
N LEU A 72 -6.23 16.47 0.62
CA LEU A 72 -5.06 15.63 0.35
C LEU A 72 -5.24 14.25 0.95
N SER A 73 -5.09 13.23 0.13
CA SER A 73 -5.11 11.81 0.51
C SER A 73 -3.74 11.19 0.29
N LEU A 74 -3.40 10.20 1.11
CA LEU A 74 -2.21 9.37 0.95
C LEU A 74 -2.60 7.90 1.12
N GLY A 75 -2.40 7.11 0.06
CA GLY A 75 -2.78 5.71 0.12
C GLY A 75 -2.79 5.03 -1.24
N LEU A 76 -3.84 4.26 -1.51
CA LEU A 76 -3.94 3.42 -2.69
C LEU A 76 -5.07 3.88 -3.61
N HIS A 77 -4.89 3.62 -4.90
CA HIS A 77 -5.92 3.96 -5.87
C HIS A 77 -7.21 3.17 -5.63
N LYS A 78 -8.34 3.87 -5.81
CA LYS A 78 -9.66 3.29 -5.81
C LYS A 78 -9.79 2.30 -6.97
N LYS A 79 -10.48 1.20 -6.72
CA LYS A 79 -10.71 0.16 -7.73
C LYS A 79 -11.43 0.74 -8.94
N GLY A 80 -10.85 0.54 -10.12
CA GLY A 80 -11.40 1.07 -11.39
C GLY A 80 -11.10 2.55 -11.64
N SER A 81 -10.37 3.24 -10.74
CA SER A 81 -9.91 4.62 -10.95
C SER A 81 -8.38 4.70 -11.02
N THR A 82 -7.88 5.57 -11.90
CA THR A 82 -6.46 5.91 -12.01
C THR A 82 -6.09 7.22 -11.30
N TYR A 83 -7.10 7.95 -10.86
CA TYR A 83 -6.93 9.28 -10.24
C TYR A 83 -7.26 9.26 -8.75
N ASP A 84 -8.41 8.66 -8.37
CA ASP A 84 -8.90 8.70 -6.99
C ASP A 84 -7.98 7.89 -6.06
N VAL A 85 -7.53 8.51 -4.99
CA VAL A 85 -6.66 7.92 -3.97
C VAL A 85 -7.39 7.87 -2.64
N LEU A 86 -7.57 6.66 -2.12
CA LEU A 86 -8.15 6.42 -0.80
C LEU A 86 -7.09 6.46 0.28
N ASN A 87 -7.38 7.10 1.42
CA ASN A 87 -6.48 7.05 2.58
C ASN A 87 -6.31 5.62 3.09
N ALA A 88 -5.07 5.19 3.27
CA ALA A 88 -4.73 3.82 3.66
C ALA A 88 -4.16 3.73 5.09
N GLU A 89 -4.66 4.55 6.02
CA GLU A 89 -4.20 4.64 7.42
C GLU A 89 -4.52 3.41 8.30
N ASP A 90 -5.22 2.40 7.77
CA ASP A 90 -5.57 1.15 8.44
C ASP A 90 -5.39 -0.02 7.45
N CYS A 91 -4.26 -0.05 6.74
CA CYS A 91 -3.99 -1.07 5.73
C CYS A 91 -3.52 -2.37 6.39
N LYS A 92 -4.37 -3.40 6.38
CA LYS A 92 -4.06 -4.71 7.00
C LYS A 92 -2.93 -5.50 6.31
N LEU A 93 -2.44 -5.04 5.16
CA LEU A 93 -1.35 -5.71 4.43
C LEU A 93 0.04 -5.34 4.94
N VAL A 94 0.17 -4.17 5.57
CA VAL A 94 1.45 -3.64 6.06
C VAL A 94 1.56 -3.73 7.58
N HIS A 95 2.77 -3.62 8.09
CA HIS A 95 3.03 -3.52 9.52
C HIS A 95 2.52 -2.19 10.07
N GLU A 96 2.12 -2.15 11.34
CA GLU A 96 1.56 -0.94 11.99
C GLU A 96 2.51 0.26 11.97
N ASP A 97 3.82 0.04 12.00
CA ASP A 97 4.80 1.11 11.84
C ASP A 97 4.63 1.86 10.52
N MET A 98 4.30 1.16 9.42
CA MET A 98 4.04 1.80 8.14
C MET A 98 2.76 2.65 8.17
N ASP A 99 1.73 2.23 8.90
CA ASP A 99 0.51 3.03 9.10
C ASP A 99 0.79 4.27 9.94
N LYS A 100 1.58 4.15 11.02
CA LYS A 100 2.02 5.30 11.84
C LYS A 100 2.80 6.33 11.00
N ILE A 101 3.74 5.86 10.18
CA ILE A 101 4.52 6.72 9.27
C ILE A 101 3.61 7.39 8.23
N LEU A 102 2.71 6.63 7.60
CA LEU A 102 1.77 7.16 6.61
C LEU A 102 0.89 8.26 7.22
N SER A 103 0.32 8.03 8.40
CA SER A 103 -0.51 9.01 9.11
C SER A 103 0.28 10.26 9.46
N CYS A 104 1.50 10.12 9.98
CA CYS A 104 2.38 11.24 10.29
C CYS A 104 2.65 12.11 9.03
N VAL A 105 3.05 11.48 7.93
CA VAL A 105 3.35 12.16 6.66
C VAL A 105 2.11 12.86 6.10
N LEU A 106 0.95 12.17 6.10
CA LEU A 106 -0.30 12.73 5.60
C LEU A 106 -0.72 13.98 6.40
N HIS A 107 -0.74 13.90 7.73
CA HIS A 107 -1.12 15.02 8.59
C HIS A 107 -0.15 16.19 8.43
N TYR A 108 1.15 15.93 8.39
CA TYR A 108 2.18 16.95 8.19
C TYR A 108 1.93 17.80 6.94
N PHE A 109 1.65 17.16 5.80
CA PHE A 109 1.43 17.87 4.53
C PHE A 109 0.02 18.46 4.41
N ARG A 110 -1.00 17.88 5.03
CA ARG A 110 -2.35 18.45 5.10
C ARG A 110 -2.36 19.78 5.84
N GLU A 111 -1.74 19.86 7.01
CA GLU A 111 -1.67 21.08 7.80
C GLU A 111 -0.97 22.22 7.05
N ARG A 112 0.02 21.89 6.24
CA ARG A 112 0.79 22.84 5.44
C ARG A 112 0.18 23.12 4.07
N ARG A 113 -0.93 22.45 3.73
CA ARG A 113 -1.64 22.58 2.45
C ARG A 113 -0.73 22.41 1.23
N VAL A 114 0.24 21.49 1.33
CA VAL A 114 1.15 21.18 0.23
C VAL A 114 0.41 20.47 -0.88
N SER A 115 0.64 20.90 -2.13
CA SER A 115 -0.01 20.35 -3.30
C SER A 115 0.51 18.95 -3.65
N TYR A 116 -0.34 18.06 -4.12
CA TYR A 116 0.09 16.83 -4.78
C TYR A 116 0.22 17.05 -6.29
N TYR A 117 0.98 16.17 -6.97
CA TYR A 117 1.22 16.25 -8.41
C TYR A 117 0.00 15.82 -9.23
N HIS A 118 -0.59 16.78 -9.93
CA HIS A 118 -1.69 16.57 -10.85
C HIS A 118 -1.18 16.11 -12.23
N LYS A 119 -1.46 14.85 -12.58
CA LYS A 119 -0.96 14.22 -13.81
C LYS A 119 -1.37 14.94 -15.09
N MET A 120 -2.57 15.54 -15.12
CA MET A 120 -3.09 16.23 -16.31
C MET A 120 -2.53 17.64 -16.49
N GLN A 121 -2.28 18.36 -15.39
CA GLN A 121 -1.73 19.71 -15.40
C GLN A 121 -0.20 19.71 -15.36
N HIS A 122 0.42 18.58 -15.01
CA HIS A 122 1.86 18.44 -14.77
C HIS A 122 2.39 19.41 -13.71
N THR A 123 1.59 19.71 -12.68
CA THR A 123 1.92 20.65 -11.59
C THR A 123 1.69 20.03 -10.23
N GLY A 124 2.40 20.50 -9.21
CA GLY A 124 2.31 20.05 -7.81
C GLY A 124 3.57 19.36 -7.33
N TYR A 125 3.67 19.17 -6.03
CA TYR A 125 4.89 18.73 -5.35
C TYR A 125 4.89 17.23 -5.02
N LEU A 126 3.93 16.76 -4.22
CA LEU A 126 3.91 15.42 -3.65
C LEU A 126 3.50 14.35 -4.69
N ARG A 127 4.27 13.26 -4.78
CA ARG A 127 3.95 12.15 -5.70
C ARG A 127 3.68 10.84 -4.98
N HIS A 128 4.67 10.29 -4.29
CA HIS A 128 4.57 8.99 -3.65
C HIS A 128 5.31 8.97 -2.31
N LEU A 129 4.83 8.12 -1.42
CA LEU A 129 5.54 7.69 -0.22
C LEU A 129 5.87 6.20 -0.38
N LEU A 130 7.15 5.87 -0.52
CA LEU A 130 7.63 4.50 -0.58
C LEU A 130 8.19 4.10 0.78
N LEU A 131 7.60 3.07 1.37
CA LEU A 131 8.04 2.48 2.63
C LEU A 131 8.58 1.07 2.40
N ARG A 132 9.69 0.75 3.07
CA ARG A 132 10.23 -0.61 3.14
C ARG A 132 10.58 -0.94 4.58
N ARG A 133 10.26 -2.16 5.00
CA ARG A 133 10.62 -2.69 6.32
C ARG A 133 11.40 -3.98 6.16
N GLY A 134 12.54 -4.07 6.81
CA GLY A 134 13.33 -5.29 6.88
C GLY A 134 12.59 -6.34 7.71
N SER A 135 12.20 -7.46 7.11
CA SER A 135 11.44 -8.50 7.81
C SER A 135 12.21 -9.19 8.94
N ARG A 136 13.55 -9.08 8.97
CA ARG A 136 14.41 -9.66 9.99
C ARG A 136 15.01 -8.64 10.95
N THR A 137 15.27 -7.42 10.45
CA THR A 137 15.93 -6.37 11.23
C THR A 137 14.94 -5.38 11.84
N GLY A 138 13.72 -5.30 11.26
CA GLY A 138 12.73 -4.29 11.63
C GLY A 138 12.99 -2.92 10.99
N GLU A 139 14.23 -2.62 10.59
CA GLU A 139 14.62 -1.32 10.03
C GLU A 139 13.68 -0.83 8.94
N ILE A 140 13.35 0.46 8.98
CA ILE A 140 12.41 1.07 8.03
C ILE A 140 13.10 2.11 7.17
N LEU A 141 12.93 2.00 5.85
CA LEU A 141 13.30 3.02 4.90
C LEU A 141 12.05 3.80 4.50
N VAL A 142 12.12 5.12 4.69
CA VAL A 142 11.09 6.08 4.26
C VAL A 142 11.64 6.88 3.09
N ASN A 143 10.98 6.80 1.94
CA ASN A 143 11.35 7.55 0.73
C ASN A 143 10.16 8.37 0.25
N LEU A 144 10.26 9.70 0.37
CA LEU A 144 9.30 10.65 -0.15
C LEU A 144 9.70 11.03 -1.59
N VAL A 145 8.83 10.74 -2.55
CA VAL A 145 9.01 11.09 -3.96
C VAL A 145 8.24 12.37 -4.27
N THR A 146 8.96 13.37 -4.77
CA THR A 146 8.40 14.70 -5.08
C THR A 146 8.77 15.14 -6.49
N THR A 147 8.22 16.25 -6.94
CA THR A 147 8.71 16.96 -8.12
C THR A 147 9.79 17.97 -7.73
N SER A 148 10.50 18.49 -8.72
CA SER A 148 11.47 19.59 -8.56
C SER A 148 10.85 20.98 -8.79
N GLN A 149 9.52 21.10 -8.82
CA GLN A 149 8.82 22.34 -9.12
C GLN A 149 8.72 23.27 -7.90
N GLU A 150 8.72 22.68 -6.71
CA GLU A 150 8.64 23.37 -5.44
C GLU A 150 9.71 22.80 -4.51
N GLU A 151 10.13 23.58 -3.51
CA GLU A 151 11.12 23.16 -2.52
C GLU A 151 10.57 23.47 -1.13
N TYR A 152 10.64 22.47 -0.24
CA TYR A 152 10.21 22.57 1.15
C TYR A 152 11.31 22.11 2.09
N ASP A 153 11.43 22.79 3.22
CA ASP A 153 12.24 22.30 4.33
C ASP A 153 11.58 21.05 4.93
N LEU A 154 12.25 19.92 4.82
CA LEU A 154 11.78 18.63 5.31
C LEU A 154 12.39 18.22 6.67
N GLU A 155 13.26 19.03 7.26
CA GLU A 155 13.81 18.75 8.59
C GLU A 155 12.72 18.59 9.67
N PRO A 156 11.66 19.43 9.72
CA PRO A 156 10.59 19.22 10.69
C PRO A 156 9.80 17.91 10.47
N LEU A 157 9.66 17.45 9.21
CA LEU A 157 9.06 16.15 8.93
C LEU A 157 9.95 15.01 9.42
N LYS A 158 11.24 15.09 9.16
CA LYS A 158 12.21 14.11 9.64
C LYS A 158 12.20 14.00 11.16
N GLU A 159 12.19 15.13 11.88
CA GLU A 159 12.08 15.16 13.34
C GLU A 159 10.76 14.50 13.81
N ALA A 160 9.64 14.79 13.16
CA ALA A 160 8.35 14.19 13.48
C ALA A 160 8.35 12.65 13.26
N LEU A 161 8.98 12.17 12.18
CA LEU A 161 9.13 10.75 11.91
C LEU A 161 10.02 10.03 12.93
N LEU A 162 11.15 10.68 13.32
CA LEU A 162 12.07 10.14 14.33
C LEU A 162 11.47 10.12 15.74
N ALA A 163 10.44 10.92 16.00
CA ALA A 163 9.72 10.95 17.27
C ALA A 163 8.61 9.90 17.38
N LEU A 164 8.32 9.16 16.30
CA LEU A 164 7.33 8.09 16.33
C LEU A 164 7.83 6.91 17.18
N ASP A 165 6.91 6.33 17.94
CA ASP A 165 7.15 5.07 18.66
C ASP A 165 6.96 3.91 17.68
N LEU A 166 8.06 3.47 17.06
CA LEU A 166 8.13 2.39 16.08
C LEU A 166 8.88 1.20 16.68
N GLU A 167 8.60 0.01 16.16
CA GLU A 167 9.35 -1.21 16.52
C GLU A 167 10.69 -1.33 15.77
N GLY A 168 10.85 -0.61 14.66
CA GLY A 168 12.00 -0.69 13.77
C GLY A 168 12.76 0.60 13.53
#